data_55c4098d24270e007107eb446b3d0fd5
#
_entry.id   55c4098d24270e007107eb446b3d0fd5
#
_cell.length_a   1.000
_cell.length_b   1.000
_cell.length_c   1.000
_cell.angle_alpha   90.00
_cell.angle_beta   90.00
_cell.angle_gamma   90.00
#
_symmetry.space_group_name_H-M   'P 1'
#
loop_
_entity.id
_entity.type
_entity.pdbx_description
1 polymer ?
#
loop_
_entity_poly.entity_id
_entity_poly.type
_entity_poly.pdbx_seq_one_letter_code
_entity_poly.pdbx_strand_id
1 'polypeptide(L)'
;SKVISLKEDYSDFLGFRLKVIPRGKTKQGQTKFVVESHVREKSIKKIKDNLAELTHAIQYPKNAAHSEYEEIAKYNAFVLGVHDYYSMATKVSKDFRGLAFSVQKSQKTRFRQRLKTAAEVEKNRIPCHIANVIKERYGKSKQLRYVGGIALAPIGYVKHRHPIQRKRGVNSYTAEGRAMIHKQLEAVDMEILHYLMRNPVWNATIEYN
;
A
#
# COMPACT_ATOMS: atom_id res chain seq x y z
N SER A 1 -11.92 25.40 13.91
CA SER A 1 -12.12 24.47 12.78
C SER A 1 -12.53 25.25 11.53
N LYS A 2 -11.87 24.98 10.40
CA LYS A 2 -12.20 25.65 9.12
C LYS A 2 -13.13 24.74 8.33
N VAL A 3 -14.31 25.24 7.94
CA VAL A 3 -15.20 24.56 7.01
C VAL A 3 -14.75 24.88 5.60
N ILE A 4 -14.54 23.86 4.77
CA ILE A 4 -14.06 24.01 3.38
C ILE A 4 -15.07 23.37 2.44
N SER A 5 -15.44 24.10 1.37
CA SER A 5 -16.22 23.52 0.28
C SER A 5 -15.31 22.66 -0.60
N LEU A 6 -15.50 21.34 -0.60
CA LEU A 6 -14.72 20.40 -1.43
C LEU A 6 -14.91 20.61 -2.94
N LYS A 7 -15.92 21.36 -3.38
CA LYS A 7 -16.10 21.72 -4.78
C LYS A 7 -15.16 22.84 -5.22
N GLU A 8 -14.74 23.69 -4.29
CA GLU A 8 -13.94 24.87 -4.56
C GLU A 8 -12.47 24.61 -4.26
N ASP A 9 -12.18 23.94 -3.13
CA ASP A 9 -10.83 23.75 -2.67
C ASP A 9 -10.55 22.31 -2.21
N TYR A 10 -9.27 22.00 -2.00
CA TYR A 10 -8.84 20.72 -1.45
C TYR A 10 -8.95 20.68 0.08
N SER A 11 -9.32 19.53 0.61
CA SER A 11 -9.22 19.24 2.05
C SER A 11 -8.26 18.10 2.29
N ASP A 12 -7.38 18.28 3.27
CA ASP A 12 -6.45 17.25 3.70
C ASP A 12 -7.09 16.43 4.84
N PHE A 13 -7.17 15.11 4.67
CA PHE A 13 -7.73 14.19 5.65
C PHE A 13 -6.93 12.88 5.70
N LEU A 14 -6.44 12.51 6.87
CA LEU A 14 -5.70 11.25 7.11
C LEU A 14 -4.61 10.94 6.07
N GLY A 15 -3.86 11.95 5.66
CA GLY A 15 -2.79 11.77 4.67
C GLY A 15 -3.24 11.78 3.22
N PHE A 16 -4.53 11.95 2.98
CA PHE A 16 -5.12 12.15 1.65
C PHE A 16 -5.47 13.62 1.44
N ARG A 17 -5.45 14.03 0.18
CA ARG A 17 -5.96 15.32 -0.30
C ARG A 17 -7.19 15.05 -1.14
N LEU A 18 -8.32 15.60 -0.75
CA LEU A 18 -9.63 15.33 -1.33
C LEU A 18 -10.18 16.56 -2.05
N LYS A 19 -10.81 16.36 -3.21
CA LYS A 19 -11.56 17.38 -3.93
C LYS A 19 -12.75 16.75 -4.65
N VAL A 20 -13.84 17.48 -4.78
CA VAL A 20 -15.00 17.08 -5.59
C VAL A 20 -14.88 17.73 -6.96
N ILE A 21 -14.85 16.89 -8.00
CA ILE A 21 -14.73 17.33 -9.38
C ILE A 21 -15.94 16.89 -10.22
N PRO A 22 -16.35 17.70 -11.22
CA PRO A 22 -17.36 17.28 -12.19
C PRO A 22 -16.80 16.18 -13.08
N ARG A 23 -17.54 15.10 -13.29
CA ARG A 23 -17.14 13.98 -14.13
C ARG A 23 -18.32 13.37 -14.89
N GLY A 24 -18.61 13.96 -16.04
CA GLY A 24 -19.71 13.53 -16.91
C GLY A 24 -21.09 14.00 -16.44
N LYS A 25 -22.13 13.44 -17.06
CA LYS A 25 -23.52 13.76 -16.77
C LYS A 25 -24.28 12.53 -16.28
N THR A 26 -25.31 12.73 -15.49
CA THR A 26 -26.29 11.69 -15.11
C THR A 26 -27.17 11.34 -16.31
N LYS A 27 -27.93 10.25 -16.22
CA LYS A 27 -28.95 9.90 -17.25
C LYS A 27 -29.99 11.01 -17.45
N GLN A 28 -30.16 11.87 -16.46
CA GLN A 28 -31.11 13.02 -16.48
C GLN A 28 -30.45 14.33 -16.95
N GLY A 29 -29.22 14.28 -17.50
CA GLY A 29 -28.49 15.44 -18.01
C GLY A 29 -27.79 16.32 -16.95
N GLN A 30 -27.94 16.03 -15.66
CA GLN A 30 -27.31 16.78 -14.58
C GLN A 30 -25.82 16.47 -14.45
N THR A 31 -25.01 17.44 -14.04
CA THR A 31 -23.57 17.24 -13.80
C THR A 31 -23.34 16.24 -12.67
N LYS A 32 -22.62 15.16 -12.98
CA LYS A 32 -22.20 14.17 -12.00
C LYS A 32 -20.90 14.65 -11.32
N PHE A 33 -20.91 14.67 -10.00
CA PHE A 33 -19.73 14.97 -9.19
C PHE A 33 -19.14 13.69 -8.60
N VAL A 34 -17.80 13.63 -8.57
CA VAL A 34 -17.06 12.52 -7.96
C VAL A 34 -15.96 13.05 -7.06
N VAL A 35 -15.63 12.29 -6.03
CA VAL A 35 -14.50 12.61 -5.15
C VAL A 35 -13.22 12.14 -5.83
N GLU A 36 -12.30 13.07 -6.06
CA GLU A 36 -10.93 12.77 -6.45
C GLU A 36 -10.05 12.82 -5.22
N SER A 37 -9.23 11.80 -5.03
CA SER A 37 -8.32 11.71 -3.89
C SER A 37 -6.89 11.48 -4.36
N HIS A 38 -5.99 12.27 -3.80
CA HIS A 38 -4.54 12.21 -3.96
C HIS A 38 -3.87 11.84 -2.65
N VAL A 39 -2.65 11.37 -2.71
CA VAL A 39 -1.77 11.29 -1.54
C VAL A 39 -1.28 12.71 -1.21
N ARG A 40 -1.36 13.10 0.07
CA ARG A 40 -0.93 14.43 0.51
C ARG A 40 0.58 14.63 0.27
N GLU A 41 0.99 15.81 -0.18
CA GLU A 41 2.39 16.10 -0.50
C GLU A 41 3.35 15.88 0.68
N LYS A 42 2.96 16.27 1.90
CA LYS A 42 3.74 15.98 3.12
C LYS A 42 3.94 14.48 3.34
N SER A 43 2.92 13.68 3.03
CA SER A 43 2.99 12.22 3.13
C SER A 43 3.92 11.65 2.05
N ILE A 44 3.85 12.13 0.82
CA ILE A 44 4.78 11.74 -0.27
C ILE A 44 6.22 12.06 0.11
N LYS A 45 6.47 13.25 0.66
CA LYS A 45 7.81 13.65 1.14
C LYS A 45 8.30 12.68 2.22
N LYS A 46 7.48 12.42 3.25
CA LYS A 46 7.84 11.50 4.34
C LYS A 46 8.13 10.08 3.82
N ILE A 47 7.31 9.57 2.89
CA ILE A 47 7.53 8.27 2.25
C ILE A 47 8.86 8.26 1.49
N LYS A 48 9.16 9.33 0.75
CA LYS A 48 10.42 9.48 0.01
C LYS A 48 11.63 9.47 0.93
N ASP A 49 11.58 10.22 2.03
CA ASP A 49 12.67 10.31 3.00
C ASP A 49 12.91 8.94 3.66
N ASN A 50 11.86 8.27 4.12
CA ASN A 50 11.96 6.92 4.68
C ASN A 50 12.53 5.91 3.68
N LEU A 51 12.10 5.95 2.41
CA LEU A 51 12.65 5.06 1.38
C LEU A 51 14.12 5.35 1.08
N ALA A 52 14.56 6.61 1.18
CA ALA A 52 15.96 6.98 1.05
C ALA A 52 16.81 6.42 2.21
N GLU A 53 16.31 6.52 3.44
CA GLU A 53 16.95 5.94 4.64
C GLU A 53 17.05 4.41 4.54
N LEU A 54 15.95 3.74 4.20
CA LEU A 54 15.93 2.28 4.04
C LEU A 54 16.84 1.82 2.90
N THR A 55 16.88 2.55 1.78
CA THR A 55 17.81 2.26 0.68
C THR A 55 19.28 2.46 1.12
N HIS A 56 19.54 3.45 1.97
CA HIS A 56 20.86 3.65 2.56
C HIS A 56 21.23 2.52 3.52
N ALA A 57 20.30 2.07 4.36
CA ALA A 57 20.53 0.96 5.30
C ALA A 57 20.82 -0.37 4.59
N ILE A 58 20.22 -0.63 3.44
CA ILE A 58 20.56 -1.80 2.60
C ILE A 58 22.03 -1.74 2.14
N GLN A 59 22.51 -0.55 1.78
CA GLN A 59 23.91 -0.37 1.36
C GLN A 59 24.90 -0.41 2.52
N TYR A 60 24.51 0.17 3.66
CA TYR A 60 25.32 0.32 4.87
C TYR A 60 24.49 -0.09 6.09
N PRO A 61 24.40 -1.39 6.41
CA PRO A 61 23.71 -1.86 7.60
C PRO A 61 24.32 -1.23 8.86
N LYS A 62 23.47 -0.67 9.73
CA LYS A 62 23.91 0.03 10.95
C LYS A 62 24.63 -0.90 11.94
N ASN A 63 24.28 -2.18 11.95
CA ASN A 63 24.89 -3.19 12.81
C ASN A 63 25.42 -4.33 11.96
N ALA A 64 26.63 -4.81 12.27
CA ALA A 64 27.22 -5.99 11.65
C ALA A 64 26.34 -7.26 11.81
N ALA A 65 25.44 -7.27 12.79
CA ALA A 65 24.48 -8.33 13.03
C ALA A 65 23.27 -8.32 12.07
N HIS A 66 22.98 -7.19 11.39
CA HIS A 66 21.88 -7.10 10.43
C HIS A 66 22.35 -7.51 9.04
N SER A 67 21.76 -8.59 8.54
CA SER A 67 22.05 -9.03 7.17
C SER A 67 21.40 -8.08 6.15
N GLU A 68 21.98 -7.99 4.95
CA GLU A 68 21.35 -7.27 3.82
C GLU A 68 19.92 -7.74 3.57
N TYR A 69 19.65 -9.03 3.81
CA TYR A 69 18.31 -9.61 3.70
C TYR A 69 17.31 -8.93 4.64
N GLU A 70 17.66 -8.70 5.89
CA GLU A 70 16.80 -8.05 6.88
C GLU A 70 16.49 -6.60 6.50
N GLU A 71 17.46 -5.85 6.01
CA GLU A 71 17.25 -4.48 5.58
C GLU A 71 16.35 -4.41 4.32
N ILE A 72 16.51 -5.37 3.39
CA ILE A 72 15.59 -5.51 2.25
C ILE A 72 14.19 -5.91 2.72
N ALA A 73 14.06 -6.80 3.70
CA ALA A 73 12.77 -7.16 4.27
C ALA A 73 12.05 -5.97 4.91
N LYS A 74 12.78 -5.11 5.66
CA LYS A 74 12.24 -3.85 6.23
C LYS A 74 11.78 -2.90 5.12
N TYR A 75 12.58 -2.73 4.08
CA TYR A 75 12.21 -1.94 2.90
C TYR A 75 10.92 -2.46 2.26
N ASN A 76 10.84 -3.76 2.02
CA ASN A 76 9.68 -4.40 1.41
C ASN A 76 8.43 -4.27 2.28
N ALA A 77 8.55 -4.47 3.59
CA ALA A 77 7.46 -4.30 4.54
C ALA A 77 6.93 -2.86 4.54
N PHE A 78 7.83 -1.87 4.50
CA PHE A 78 7.45 -0.46 4.40
C PHE A 78 6.68 -0.16 3.10
N VAL A 79 7.16 -0.64 1.94
CA VAL A 79 6.47 -0.46 0.65
C VAL A 79 5.09 -1.12 0.66
N LEU A 80 4.98 -2.34 1.21
CA LEU A 80 3.69 -3.04 1.36
C LEU A 80 2.71 -2.21 2.20
N GLY A 81 3.13 -1.73 3.37
CA GLY A 81 2.30 -0.90 4.24
C GLY A 81 1.85 0.40 3.57
N VAL A 82 2.75 1.08 2.86
CA VAL A 82 2.41 2.29 2.08
C VAL A 82 1.38 1.97 1.00
N HIS A 83 1.52 0.87 0.28
CA HIS A 83 0.57 0.46 -0.75
C HIS A 83 -0.79 0.08 -0.16
N ASP A 84 -0.81 -0.63 0.96
CA ASP A 84 -2.06 -1.00 1.61
C ASP A 84 -2.82 0.23 2.10
N TYR A 85 -2.12 1.19 2.70
CA TYR A 85 -2.73 2.41 3.20
C TYR A 85 -3.25 3.32 2.08
N TYR A 86 -2.46 3.58 1.04
CA TYR A 86 -2.79 4.56 0.00
C TYR A 86 -3.48 3.97 -1.22
N SER A 87 -3.68 2.65 -1.31
CA SER A 87 -4.33 1.99 -2.46
C SER A 87 -5.75 2.50 -2.75
N MET A 88 -6.42 3.10 -1.76
CA MET A 88 -7.77 3.68 -1.92
C MET A 88 -7.78 5.06 -2.58
N ALA A 89 -6.63 5.74 -2.71
CA ALA A 89 -6.59 7.03 -3.40
C ALA A 89 -6.83 6.86 -4.90
N THR A 90 -7.78 7.62 -5.44
CA THR A 90 -8.17 7.49 -6.87
C THR A 90 -7.04 7.83 -7.84
N LYS A 91 -6.07 8.64 -7.41
CA LYS A 91 -4.92 9.06 -8.22
C LYS A 91 -3.58 8.51 -7.71
N VAL A 92 -3.60 7.48 -6.87
CA VAL A 92 -2.39 6.93 -6.25
C VAL A 92 -1.28 6.58 -7.25
N SER A 93 -1.63 5.99 -8.39
CA SER A 93 -0.64 5.63 -9.42
C SER A 93 0.04 6.86 -10.04
N LYS A 94 -0.68 7.98 -10.16
CA LYS A 94 -0.12 9.26 -10.63
C LYS A 94 0.83 9.85 -9.60
N ASP A 95 0.41 9.86 -8.34
CA ASP A 95 1.18 10.44 -7.23
C ASP A 95 2.48 9.67 -6.99
N PHE A 96 2.43 8.35 -7.09
CA PHE A 96 3.61 7.50 -6.88
C PHE A 96 4.55 7.42 -8.09
N ARG A 97 4.16 7.91 -9.27
CA ARG A 97 5.04 7.93 -10.45
C ARG A 97 6.28 8.79 -10.22
N GLY A 98 6.11 10.01 -9.71
CA GLY A 98 7.23 10.91 -9.39
C GLY A 98 8.12 10.37 -8.28
N LEU A 99 7.50 9.79 -7.25
CA LEU A 99 8.19 9.12 -6.15
C LEU A 99 9.01 7.94 -6.66
N ALA A 100 8.43 7.08 -7.48
CA ALA A 100 9.10 5.91 -8.07
C ALA A 100 10.34 6.29 -8.87
N PHE A 101 10.24 7.35 -9.69
CA PHE A 101 11.38 7.86 -10.46
C PHE A 101 12.55 8.28 -9.55
N SER A 102 12.25 9.04 -8.48
CA SER A 102 13.26 9.48 -7.51
C SER A 102 13.91 8.31 -6.78
N VAL A 103 13.11 7.33 -6.33
CA VAL A 103 13.59 6.15 -5.63
C VAL A 103 14.44 5.27 -6.54
N GLN A 104 14.00 5.02 -7.77
CA GLN A 104 14.77 4.23 -8.74
C GLN A 104 16.11 4.88 -9.09
N LYS A 105 16.15 6.21 -9.21
CA LYS A 105 17.40 6.95 -9.43
C LYS A 105 18.36 6.74 -8.26
N SER A 106 17.88 6.87 -7.02
CA SER A 106 18.68 6.62 -5.81
C SER A 106 19.21 5.19 -5.75
N GLN A 107 18.34 4.20 -6.01
CA GLN A 107 18.71 2.78 -6.03
C GLN A 107 19.78 2.48 -7.09
N LYS A 108 19.64 3.00 -8.32
CA LYS A 108 20.63 2.85 -9.38
C LYS A 108 22.00 3.43 -8.98
N THR A 109 22.01 4.61 -8.38
CA THR A 109 23.24 5.25 -7.94
C THR A 109 23.92 4.48 -6.81
N ARG A 110 23.14 3.99 -5.82
CA ARG A 110 23.69 3.30 -4.65
C ARG A 110 24.12 1.86 -4.94
N PHE A 111 23.28 1.10 -5.64
CA PHE A 111 23.53 -0.32 -5.86
C PHE A 111 24.28 -0.63 -7.15
N ARG A 112 24.32 0.31 -8.08
CA ARG A 112 25.07 0.19 -9.34
C ARG A 112 24.86 -1.18 -10.02
N GLN A 113 25.95 -1.92 -10.24
CA GLN A 113 25.93 -3.24 -10.89
C GLN A 113 25.20 -4.33 -10.08
N ARG A 114 25.01 -4.12 -8.77
CA ARG A 114 24.28 -5.06 -7.90
C ARG A 114 22.76 -5.01 -8.10
N LEU A 115 22.25 -3.89 -8.66
CA LEU A 115 20.82 -3.75 -8.97
C LEU A 115 20.52 -4.42 -10.32
N LYS A 116 19.71 -5.46 -10.29
CA LYS A 116 19.29 -6.21 -11.49
C LYS A 116 17.82 -6.09 -11.74
N THR A 117 17.41 -6.14 -13.00
CA THR A 117 16.03 -6.29 -13.42
C THR A 117 15.62 -7.76 -13.39
N ALA A 118 14.31 -8.04 -13.41
CA ALA A 118 13.82 -9.42 -13.49
C ALA A 118 14.33 -10.13 -14.75
N ALA A 119 14.36 -9.43 -15.90
CA ALA A 119 14.87 -9.96 -17.16
C ALA A 119 16.37 -10.30 -17.11
N GLU A 120 17.18 -9.48 -16.41
CA GLU A 120 18.62 -9.77 -16.25
C GLU A 120 18.87 -10.96 -15.33
N VAL A 121 18.05 -11.10 -14.26
CA VAL A 121 18.11 -12.24 -13.35
C VAL A 121 17.78 -13.53 -14.08
N GLU A 122 16.72 -13.52 -14.90
CA GLU A 122 16.28 -14.66 -15.69
C GLU A 122 17.33 -15.02 -16.77
N LYS A 123 17.77 -14.03 -17.58
CA LYS A 123 18.74 -14.22 -18.64
C LYS A 123 20.07 -14.80 -18.14
N ASN A 124 20.57 -14.30 -17.02
CA ASN A 124 21.87 -14.68 -16.46
C ASN A 124 21.76 -15.84 -15.46
N ARG A 125 20.57 -16.42 -15.25
CA ARG A 125 20.30 -17.50 -14.29
C ARG A 125 20.84 -17.20 -12.88
N ILE A 126 20.67 -15.92 -12.44
CA ILE A 126 21.17 -15.51 -11.14
C ILE A 126 20.28 -16.14 -10.05
N PRO A 127 20.86 -16.82 -9.05
CA PRO A 127 20.08 -17.29 -7.92
C PRO A 127 19.34 -16.12 -7.27
N CYS A 128 18.03 -16.24 -7.13
CA CYS A 128 17.22 -15.16 -6.58
C CYS A 128 16.24 -15.66 -5.52
N HIS A 129 16.04 -14.82 -4.51
CA HIS A 129 15.06 -15.02 -3.46
C HIS A 129 13.94 -13.99 -3.60
N ILE A 130 12.72 -14.46 -3.68
CA ILE A 130 11.53 -13.63 -3.69
C ILE A 130 10.52 -14.17 -2.68
N ALA A 131 10.16 -13.36 -1.68
CA ALA A 131 9.13 -13.73 -0.73
C ALA A 131 7.76 -13.88 -1.43
N ASN A 132 6.95 -14.85 -1.01
CA ASN A 132 5.67 -15.16 -1.65
C ASN A 132 4.77 -13.93 -1.80
N VAL A 133 4.65 -13.09 -0.76
CA VAL A 133 3.86 -11.85 -0.80
C VAL A 133 4.36 -10.88 -1.88
N ILE A 134 5.67 -10.76 -2.04
CA ILE A 134 6.28 -9.90 -3.08
C ILE A 134 6.03 -10.49 -4.46
N LYS A 135 6.15 -11.80 -4.61
CA LYS A 135 5.88 -12.51 -5.87
C LYS A 135 4.42 -12.36 -6.30
N GLU A 136 3.49 -12.55 -5.40
CA GLU A 136 2.05 -12.42 -5.68
C GLU A 136 1.66 -10.98 -6.08
N ARG A 137 2.14 -9.99 -5.34
CA ARG A 137 1.81 -8.59 -5.58
C ARG A 137 2.55 -7.97 -6.76
N TYR A 138 3.83 -8.27 -6.92
CA TYR A 138 4.73 -7.55 -7.82
C TYR A 138 5.40 -8.41 -8.87
N GLY A 139 5.22 -9.72 -8.88
CA GLY A 139 5.88 -10.64 -9.82
C GLY A 139 5.63 -10.31 -11.29
N LYS A 140 4.48 -9.71 -11.62
CA LYS A 140 4.15 -9.25 -12.99
C LYS A 140 4.66 -7.84 -13.31
N SER A 141 5.33 -7.16 -12.37
CA SER A 141 5.76 -5.79 -12.54
C SER A 141 7.13 -5.71 -13.21
N LYS A 142 7.21 -4.99 -14.33
CA LYS A 142 8.50 -4.63 -14.96
C LYS A 142 9.38 -3.72 -14.07
N GLN A 143 8.82 -3.17 -12.99
CA GLN A 143 9.54 -2.32 -12.02
C GLN A 143 10.20 -3.12 -10.91
N LEU A 144 9.94 -4.43 -10.78
CA LEU A 144 10.59 -5.29 -9.80
C LEU A 144 12.10 -5.30 -10.03
N ARG A 145 12.86 -5.18 -8.96
CA ARG A 145 14.33 -5.16 -8.97
C ARG A 145 14.86 -6.18 -7.97
N TYR A 146 16.13 -6.51 -8.13
CA TYR A 146 16.85 -7.42 -7.25
C TYR A 146 18.17 -6.78 -6.83
N VAL A 147 18.50 -6.90 -5.56
CA VAL A 147 19.78 -6.48 -4.99
C VAL A 147 20.38 -7.69 -4.31
N GLY A 148 21.60 -8.10 -4.71
CA GLY A 148 22.22 -9.31 -4.19
C GLY A 148 21.39 -10.59 -4.39
N GLY A 149 20.56 -10.65 -5.43
CA GLY A 149 19.63 -11.75 -5.67
C GLY A 149 18.31 -11.69 -4.89
N ILE A 150 18.11 -10.69 -4.02
CA ILE A 150 16.88 -10.56 -3.21
C ILE A 150 15.94 -9.54 -3.85
N ALA A 151 14.66 -9.89 -3.96
CA ALA A 151 13.65 -9.05 -4.59
C ALA A 151 13.34 -7.78 -3.78
N LEU A 152 13.29 -6.63 -4.44
CA LEU A 152 12.99 -5.31 -3.91
C LEU A 152 11.65 -4.81 -4.45
N ALA A 153 10.69 -4.56 -3.57
CA ALA A 153 9.34 -4.15 -3.93
C ALA A 153 9.31 -2.77 -4.64
N PRO A 154 8.61 -2.65 -5.78
CA PRO A 154 8.55 -1.41 -6.54
C PRO A 154 7.49 -0.46 -5.97
N ILE A 155 7.88 0.69 -5.42
CA ILE A 155 6.95 1.70 -4.88
C ILE A 155 5.99 2.26 -5.94
N GLY A 156 6.36 2.27 -7.20
CA GLY A 156 5.53 2.80 -8.29
C GLY A 156 4.45 1.85 -8.79
N TYR A 157 4.48 0.57 -8.39
CA TYR A 157 3.51 -0.42 -8.84
C TYR A 157 2.43 -0.63 -7.79
N VAL A 158 1.54 0.35 -7.66
CA VAL A 158 0.40 0.30 -6.76
C VAL A 158 -0.88 -0.01 -7.52
N LYS A 159 -1.67 -0.96 -7.01
CA LYS A 159 -3.01 -1.27 -7.54
C LYS A 159 -4.03 -0.46 -6.75
N HIS A 160 -4.84 0.33 -7.45
CA HIS A 160 -5.99 0.99 -6.83
C HIS A 160 -6.98 -0.05 -6.33
N ARG A 161 -7.42 0.11 -5.09
CA ARG A 161 -8.52 -0.66 -4.50
C ARG A 161 -9.74 0.25 -4.41
N HIS A 162 -10.86 -0.22 -4.92
CA HIS A 162 -12.10 0.49 -4.69
C HIS A 162 -12.45 0.46 -3.20
N PRO A 163 -12.83 1.60 -2.60
CA PRO A 163 -13.32 1.61 -1.24
C PRO A 163 -14.55 0.70 -1.15
N ILE A 164 -14.66 0.00 -0.03
CA ILE A 164 -15.82 -0.86 0.22
C ILE A 164 -17.06 0.04 0.29
N GLN A 165 -17.89 -0.05 -0.72
CA GLN A 165 -19.17 0.68 -0.72
C GLN A 165 -20.19 -0.13 0.06
N ARG A 166 -20.68 0.43 1.16
CA ARG A 166 -21.86 -0.13 1.83
C ARG A 166 -23.04 -0.06 0.89
N LYS A 167 -23.67 -1.20 0.60
CA LYS A 167 -24.94 -1.19 -0.13
C LYS A 167 -25.95 -0.38 0.68
N ARG A 168 -26.77 0.43 -0.03
CA ARG A 168 -27.90 1.11 0.61
C ARG A 168 -28.77 0.06 1.31
N GLY A 169 -29.15 0.32 2.55
CA GLY A 169 -29.96 -0.61 3.36
C GLY A 169 -29.16 -1.57 4.25
N VAL A 170 -27.82 -1.63 4.15
CA VAL A 170 -27.03 -2.44 5.09
C VAL A 170 -26.89 -1.68 6.42
N ASN A 171 -27.53 -2.23 7.46
CA ASN A 171 -27.52 -1.68 8.80
C ASN A 171 -26.58 -2.51 9.70
N SER A 172 -25.58 -1.85 10.31
CA SER A 172 -24.63 -2.50 11.23
C SER A 172 -25.25 -2.98 12.54
N TYR A 173 -26.47 -2.51 12.85
CA TYR A 173 -27.19 -2.88 14.07
C TYR A 173 -28.09 -4.13 13.90
N THR A 174 -28.33 -4.60 12.68
CA THR A 174 -29.07 -5.84 12.41
C THR A 174 -28.10 -7.02 12.19
N ALA A 175 -28.55 -8.24 12.49
CA ALA A 175 -27.74 -9.45 12.29
C ALA A 175 -27.41 -9.65 10.80
N GLU A 176 -28.39 -9.49 9.92
CA GLU A 176 -28.24 -9.60 8.46
C GLU A 176 -27.28 -8.52 7.92
N GLY A 177 -27.42 -7.28 8.42
CA GLY A 177 -26.54 -6.18 8.03
C GLY A 177 -25.10 -6.40 8.45
N ARG A 178 -24.85 -6.90 9.66
CA ARG A 178 -23.51 -7.31 10.12
C ARG A 178 -22.93 -8.44 9.27
N ALA A 179 -23.70 -9.48 9.00
CA ALA A 179 -23.26 -10.60 8.15
C ALA A 179 -22.87 -10.12 6.75
N MET A 180 -23.64 -9.20 6.14
CA MET A 180 -23.30 -8.60 4.84
C MET A 180 -22.02 -7.75 4.89
N ILE A 181 -21.80 -7.00 5.97
CA ILE A 181 -20.58 -6.21 6.17
C ILE A 181 -19.38 -7.13 6.29
N HIS A 182 -19.46 -8.16 7.11
CA HIS A 182 -18.36 -9.11 7.31
C HIS A 182 -18.02 -9.89 6.04
N LYS A 183 -19.04 -10.35 5.30
CA LYS A 183 -18.83 -11.05 4.02
C LYS A 183 -18.11 -10.18 2.97
N GLN A 184 -18.31 -8.86 3.00
CA GLN A 184 -17.67 -7.94 2.04
C GLN A 184 -16.30 -7.46 2.49
N LEU A 185 -15.99 -7.54 3.79
CA LEU A 185 -14.70 -7.09 4.34
C LEU A 185 -13.61 -8.14 4.19
N GLU A 186 -13.97 -9.40 3.84
CA GLU A 186 -13.03 -10.54 3.90
C GLU A 186 -12.23 -10.59 5.22
N ALA A 187 -12.78 -9.95 6.26
CA ALA A 187 -12.08 -9.68 7.48
C ALA A 187 -12.39 -10.78 8.49
N VAL A 188 -11.56 -11.71 8.59
CA VAL A 188 -11.57 -12.84 9.53
C VAL A 188 -12.46 -13.97 9.07
N ASP A 189 -11.83 -15.06 8.67
CA ASP A 189 -12.47 -16.35 8.52
C ASP A 189 -13.21 -16.70 9.82
N MET A 190 -14.50 -17.01 9.70
CA MET A 190 -15.32 -17.35 10.87
C MET A 190 -14.76 -18.54 11.64
N GLU A 191 -14.05 -19.43 10.99
CA GLU A 191 -13.35 -20.55 11.66
C GLU A 191 -12.22 -20.05 12.56
N ILE A 192 -11.46 -19.04 12.11
CA ILE A 192 -10.42 -18.40 12.93
C ILE A 192 -11.04 -17.70 14.13
N LEU A 193 -12.16 -16.99 13.94
CA LEU A 193 -12.87 -16.33 15.03
C LEU A 193 -13.38 -17.35 16.05
N HIS A 194 -14.00 -18.45 15.60
CA HIS A 194 -14.45 -19.54 16.46
C HIS A 194 -13.28 -20.22 17.19
N TYR A 195 -12.14 -20.40 16.52
CA TYR A 195 -10.93 -20.91 17.16
C TYR A 195 -10.43 -20.00 18.27
N LEU A 196 -10.33 -18.70 18.01
CA LEU A 196 -9.89 -17.70 18.99
C LEU A 196 -10.85 -17.59 20.16
N MET A 197 -12.17 -17.65 19.93
CA MET A 197 -13.18 -17.59 21.00
C MET A 197 -13.21 -18.85 21.88
N ARG A 198 -12.74 -20.00 21.38
CA ARG A 198 -12.62 -21.25 22.15
C ARG A 198 -11.30 -21.34 22.94
N ASN A 199 -10.35 -20.45 22.68
CA ASN A 199 -9.08 -20.45 23.38
C ASN A 199 -9.23 -19.79 24.76
N PRO A 200 -8.94 -20.50 25.88
CA PRO A 200 -9.10 -19.97 27.25
C PRO A 200 -8.26 -18.70 27.49
N VAL A 201 -7.07 -18.60 26.89
CA VAL A 201 -6.18 -17.43 27.02
C VAL A 201 -6.79 -16.19 26.36
N TRP A 202 -7.49 -16.35 25.24
CA TRP A 202 -8.18 -15.28 24.54
C TRP A 202 -9.39 -14.78 25.34
N ASN A 203 -10.18 -15.68 25.91
CA ASN A 203 -11.33 -15.31 26.72
C ASN A 203 -10.93 -14.52 27.97
N ALA A 204 -9.83 -14.90 28.63
CA ALA A 204 -9.31 -14.16 29.77
C ALA A 204 -8.88 -12.71 29.42
N THR A 205 -8.43 -12.49 28.18
CA THR A 205 -8.00 -11.15 27.72
C THR A 205 -9.20 -10.25 27.34
N ILE A 206 -10.32 -10.84 26.91
CA ILE A 206 -11.54 -10.10 26.53
C ILE A 206 -12.32 -9.62 27.78
N GLU A 207 -12.27 -10.36 28.89
CA GLU A 207 -12.98 -10.01 30.12
C GLU A 207 -12.34 -8.79 30.85
N TYR A 208 -11.11 -8.38 30.47
CA TYR A 208 -10.38 -7.27 31.11
C TYR A 208 -10.30 -5.98 30.26
N ASN A 209 -10.89 -5.93 29.08
CA ASN A 209 -10.98 -4.77 28.19
C ASN A 209 -12.43 -4.44 27.82
#